data_f7dcead20a2485f9de0e98f83c61c1a4
#
_entry.id   f7dcead20a2485f9de0e98f83c61c1a4
#
_cell.length_a   1.000
_cell.length_b   1.000
_cell.length_c   1.000
_cell.angle_alpha   90.00
_cell.angle_beta   90.00
_cell.angle_gamma   90.00
#
_symmetry.space_group_name_H-M   'P 1'
#
loop_
_entity.id
_entity.type
_entity.pdbx_description
1 polymer ?
#
loop_
_entity_poly.entity_id
_entity_poly.type
_entity_poly.pdbx_seq_one_letter_code
_entity_poly.pdbx_strand_id
1 'polypeptide(L)'
;MDYKKSASIYVTVYIIAFILVNLISMNWFVRFDLTDNKMYSLSDSSKKTIEKIDDPLTIDLYFSDDLPGQLQNNKRFVQDLLEEYSAYSSNVNFYFIKNDENFNSKAQADGIVSQDVQVIDNDEVSFKTIFMGMKIRYNGKSEIIQLLGVNTGLEYMLTKSIKKLTQNKETTIGIAKAGIREHKNENLNTILGERFSIKDAIS
;
A
#
# COMPACT_ATOMS: atom_id res chain seq x y z
N MET A 1 -60.64 -26.26 -2.85
CA MET A 1 -59.46 -25.36 -2.67
C MET A 1 -58.42 -25.79 -3.70
N ASP A 2 -58.17 -24.97 -4.73
CA ASP A 2 -57.47 -25.41 -5.93
C ASP A 2 -55.97 -25.61 -5.67
N TYR A 3 -55.59 -26.87 -5.52
CA TYR A 3 -54.22 -27.32 -5.28
C TYR A 3 -53.20 -26.71 -6.28
N LYS A 4 -53.63 -26.55 -7.52
CA LYS A 4 -52.80 -25.90 -8.58
C LYS A 4 -52.53 -24.43 -8.35
N LYS A 5 -53.46 -23.66 -7.77
CA LYS A 5 -53.27 -22.24 -7.45
C LYS A 5 -52.32 -22.05 -6.29
N SER A 6 -52.42 -22.92 -5.25
CA SER A 6 -51.48 -22.87 -4.13
C SER A 6 -50.04 -23.18 -4.55
N ALA A 7 -49.83 -24.22 -5.39
CA ALA A 7 -48.52 -24.58 -5.89
C ALA A 7 -47.88 -23.46 -6.71
N SER A 8 -48.68 -22.77 -7.56
CA SER A 8 -48.17 -21.63 -8.37
C SER A 8 -47.71 -20.47 -7.47
N ILE A 9 -48.45 -20.19 -6.39
CA ILE A 9 -48.09 -19.12 -5.44
C ILE A 9 -46.76 -19.44 -4.75
N TYR A 10 -46.55 -20.65 -4.29
CA TYR A 10 -45.29 -21.05 -3.67
C TYR A 10 -44.10 -20.94 -4.63
N VAL A 11 -44.24 -21.39 -5.86
CA VAL A 11 -43.19 -21.26 -6.89
C VAL A 11 -42.85 -19.80 -7.15
N THR A 12 -43.85 -18.93 -7.25
CA THR A 12 -43.64 -17.49 -7.43
C THR A 12 -42.88 -16.85 -6.26
N VAL A 13 -43.25 -17.22 -5.03
CA VAL A 13 -42.56 -16.74 -3.82
C VAL A 13 -41.10 -17.19 -3.79
N TYR A 14 -40.80 -18.44 -4.15
CA TYR A 14 -39.42 -18.92 -4.21
C TYR A 14 -38.60 -18.19 -5.27
N ILE A 15 -39.17 -17.93 -6.44
CA ILE A 15 -38.49 -17.16 -7.50
C ILE A 15 -38.19 -15.73 -7.03
N ILE A 16 -39.14 -15.07 -6.39
CA ILE A 16 -38.94 -13.71 -5.83
C ILE A 16 -37.86 -13.73 -4.74
N ALA A 17 -37.92 -14.69 -3.82
CA ALA A 17 -36.91 -14.84 -2.77
C ALA A 17 -35.52 -15.08 -3.35
N PHE A 18 -35.38 -15.93 -4.38
CA PHE A 18 -34.12 -16.18 -5.06
C PHE A 18 -33.57 -14.92 -5.73
N ILE A 19 -34.41 -14.12 -6.39
CA ILE A 19 -34.01 -12.84 -7.00
C ILE A 19 -33.55 -11.87 -5.92
N LEU A 20 -34.27 -11.75 -4.80
CA LEU A 20 -33.89 -10.87 -3.68
C LEU A 20 -32.55 -11.25 -3.06
N VAL A 21 -32.33 -12.54 -2.83
CA VAL A 21 -31.02 -13.04 -2.31
C VAL A 21 -29.89 -12.70 -3.28
N ASN A 22 -30.09 -12.85 -4.60
CA ASN A 22 -29.10 -12.49 -5.60
C ASN A 22 -28.81 -10.97 -5.59
N LEU A 23 -29.84 -10.12 -5.50
CA LEU A 23 -29.66 -8.67 -5.45
C LEU A 23 -28.93 -8.21 -4.19
N ILE A 24 -29.21 -8.83 -3.05
CA ILE A 24 -28.51 -8.57 -1.78
C ILE A 24 -27.06 -9.03 -1.89
N SER A 25 -26.82 -10.22 -2.48
CA SER A 25 -25.49 -10.79 -2.66
C SER A 25 -24.58 -9.94 -3.57
N MET A 26 -25.13 -9.24 -4.55
CA MET A 26 -24.37 -8.33 -5.42
C MET A 26 -23.82 -7.11 -4.69
N ASN A 27 -24.50 -6.65 -3.62
CA ASN A 27 -24.09 -5.48 -2.85
C ASN A 27 -23.35 -5.82 -1.55
N TRP A 28 -23.41 -7.05 -1.10
CA TRP A 28 -22.80 -7.50 0.15
C TRP A 28 -21.63 -8.45 -0.14
N PHE A 29 -20.49 -7.87 -0.44
CA PHE A 29 -19.25 -8.62 -0.63
C PHE A 29 -18.61 -8.87 0.73
N VAL A 30 -18.97 -9.98 1.38
CA VAL A 30 -18.30 -10.43 2.61
C VAL A 30 -17.13 -11.32 2.18
N ARG A 31 -15.90 -10.83 2.28
CA ARG A 31 -14.68 -11.62 2.12
C ARG A 31 -14.39 -12.34 3.43
N PHE A 32 -14.46 -13.67 3.41
CA PHE A 32 -13.95 -14.48 4.49
C PHE A 32 -12.54 -14.94 4.16
N ASP A 33 -11.55 -14.45 4.90
CA ASP A 33 -10.20 -14.98 4.83
C ASP A 33 -10.14 -16.28 5.61
N LEU A 34 -10.11 -17.41 4.89
CA LEU A 34 -10.04 -18.76 5.43
C LEU A 34 -8.60 -19.25 5.62
N THR A 35 -7.60 -18.38 5.44
CA THR A 35 -6.19 -18.73 5.63
C THR A 35 -5.82 -18.69 7.11
N ASP A 36 -5.06 -19.68 7.58
CA ASP A 36 -4.60 -19.78 8.98
C ASP A 36 -3.84 -18.55 9.45
N ASN A 37 -3.16 -17.84 8.53
CA ASN A 37 -2.32 -16.70 8.82
C ASN A 37 -2.96 -15.34 8.50
N LYS A 38 -4.24 -15.29 8.07
CA LYS A 38 -4.95 -14.07 7.65
C LYS A 38 -4.11 -13.20 6.70
N MET A 39 -3.40 -13.84 5.78
CA MET A 39 -2.44 -13.17 4.86
C MET A 39 -3.12 -12.19 3.90
N TYR A 40 -4.43 -12.31 3.73
CA TYR A 40 -5.26 -11.46 2.85
C TYR A 40 -6.16 -10.50 3.64
N SER A 41 -5.92 -10.31 4.94
CA SER A 41 -6.65 -9.33 5.73
C SER A 41 -5.68 -8.37 6.43
N LEU A 42 -6.03 -7.07 6.41
CA LEU A 42 -5.21 -6.04 7.06
C LEU A 42 -5.15 -6.25 8.58
N SER A 43 -3.99 -5.96 9.16
CA SER A 43 -3.82 -5.92 10.60
C SER A 43 -4.70 -4.83 11.23
N ASP A 44 -5.04 -5.00 12.51
CA ASP A 44 -5.85 -4.01 13.24
C ASP A 44 -5.16 -2.64 13.30
N SER A 45 -3.83 -2.61 13.26
CA SER A 45 -3.06 -1.36 13.21
C SER A 45 -3.27 -0.63 11.89
N SER A 46 -3.26 -1.37 10.77
CA SER A 46 -3.49 -0.82 9.43
C SER A 46 -4.92 -0.29 9.31
N LYS A 47 -5.91 -1.07 9.74
CA LYS A 47 -7.33 -0.68 9.78
C LYS A 47 -7.54 0.63 10.53
N LYS A 48 -7.06 0.71 11.78
CA LYS A 48 -7.14 1.92 12.61
C LYS A 48 -6.42 3.13 12.02
N THR A 49 -5.41 2.91 11.19
CA THR A 49 -4.71 3.99 10.50
C THR A 49 -5.52 4.52 9.34
N ILE A 50 -6.14 3.61 8.57
CA ILE A 50 -6.96 3.96 7.41
C ILE A 50 -8.26 4.64 7.84
N GLU A 51 -8.91 4.19 8.91
CA GLU A 51 -10.14 4.78 9.46
C GLU A 51 -9.99 6.27 9.85
N LYS A 52 -8.75 6.72 10.05
CA LYS A 52 -8.43 8.11 10.41
C LYS A 52 -8.11 9.00 9.21
N ILE A 53 -8.25 8.48 8.00
CA ILE A 53 -8.01 9.24 6.77
C ILE A 53 -9.29 9.99 6.41
N ASP A 54 -9.30 11.30 6.65
CA ASP A 54 -10.45 12.16 6.36
C ASP A 54 -10.44 12.68 4.92
N ASP A 55 -9.25 12.93 4.36
CA ASP A 55 -9.05 13.47 3.01
C ASP A 55 -8.60 12.39 2.01
N PRO A 56 -8.75 12.61 0.70
CA PRO A 56 -8.30 11.65 -0.29
C PRO A 56 -6.79 11.36 -0.24
N LEU A 57 -6.44 10.11 -0.05
CA LEU A 57 -5.08 9.58 -0.16
C LEU A 57 -4.94 8.91 -1.52
N THR A 58 -3.94 9.29 -2.28
CA THR A 58 -3.67 8.75 -3.62
C THR A 58 -2.34 8.02 -3.65
N ILE A 59 -2.33 6.82 -4.22
CA ILE A 59 -1.15 5.99 -4.39
C ILE A 59 -0.92 5.76 -5.88
N ASP A 60 0.16 6.31 -6.42
CA ASP A 60 0.59 6.12 -7.79
C ASP A 60 1.60 4.96 -7.84
N LEU A 61 1.31 3.95 -8.64
CA LEU A 61 2.09 2.72 -8.77
C LEU A 61 2.88 2.74 -10.07
N TYR A 62 4.17 2.60 -9.95
CA TYR A 62 5.12 2.53 -11.06
C TYR A 62 5.65 1.11 -11.19
N PHE A 63 5.19 0.41 -12.22
CA PHE A 63 5.65 -0.93 -12.56
C PHE A 63 5.95 -0.99 -14.04
N SER A 64 7.18 -1.30 -14.42
CA SER A 64 7.52 -1.57 -15.82
C SER A 64 6.70 -2.74 -16.37
N ASP A 65 6.31 -2.67 -17.63
CA ASP A 65 5.51 -3.74 -18.27
C ASP A 65 6.29 -5.05 -18.39
N ASP A 66 7.59 -4.93 -18.65
CA ASP A 66 8.47 -6.04 -18.93
C ASP A 66 9.19 -6.57 -17.67
N LEU A 67 8.41 -6.82 -16.62
CA LEU A 67 8.92 -7.38 -15.37
C LEU A 67 9.29 -8.86 -15.53
N PRO A 68 10.44 -9.31 -15.01
CA PRO A 68 10.76 -10.73 -14.88
C PRO A 68 9.66 -11.49 -14.13
N GLY A 69 9.42 -12.76 -14.49
CA GLY A 69 8.30 -13.54 -13.96
C GLY A 69 8.20 -13.58 -12.43
N GLN A 70 9.35 -13.62 -11.75
CA GLN A 70 9.39 -13.58 -10.28
C GLN A 70 8.83 -12.27 -9.70
N LEU A 71 9.02 -11.13 -10.40
CA LEU A 71 8.57 -9.82 -9.97
C LEU A 71 7.10 -9.54 -10.36
N GLN A 72 6.55 -10.27 -11.31
CA GLN A 72 5.12 -10.17 -11.64
C GLN A 72 4.23 -10.59 -10.47
N ASN A 73 4.64 -11.58 -9.68
CA ASN A 73 3.92 -11.99 -8.48
C ASN A 73 3.90 -10.86 -7.43
N ASN A 74 4.98 -10.10 -7.32
CA ASN A 74 5.04 -8.94 -6.42
C ASN A 74 4.06 -7.85 -6.84
N LYS A 75 3.91 -7.60 -8.15
CA LYS A 75 2.91 -6.65 -8.68
C LYS A 75 1.49 -7.04 -8.25
N ARG A 76 1.13 -8.33 -8.37
CA ARG A 76 -0.18 -8.84 -7.93
C ARG A 76 -0.35 -8.68 -6.42
N PHE A 77 0.65 -9.07 -5.64
CA PHE A 77 0.60 -8.94 -4.19
C PHE A 77 0.40 -7.49 -3.73
N VAL A 78 1.08 -6.53 -4.39
CA VAL A 78 0.89 -5.09 -4.13
C VAL A 78 -0.54 -4.67 -4.47
N GLN A 79 -1.06 -5.11 -5.60
CA GLN A 79 -2.42 -4.80 -6.02
C GLN A 79 -3.45 -5.34 -5.02
N ASP A 80 -3.36 -6.63 -4.67
CA ASP A 80 -4.27 -7.27 -3.72
C ASP A 80 -4.27 -6.55 -2.37
N LEU A 81 -3.08 -6.17 -1.88
CA LEU A 81 -2.95 -5.41 -0.64
C LEU A 81 -3.63 -4.04 -0.73
N LEU A 82 -3.45 -3.31 -1.83
CA LEU A 82 -4.05 -1.98 -2.00
C LEU A 82 -5.57 -2.06 -2.21
N GLU A 83 -6.07 -3.13 -2.83
CA GLU A 83 -7.51 -3.41 -2.90
C GLU A 83 -8.12 -3.58 -1.51
N GLU A 84 -7.42 -4.26 -0.58
CA GLU A 84 -7.85 -4.35 0.82
C GLU A 84 -7.88 -2.98 1.51
N TYR A 85 -6.86 -2.13 1.28
CA TYR A 85 -6.86 -0.77 1.82
C TYR A 85 -8.04 0.06 1.29
N SER A 86 -8.31 0.00 -0.02
CA SER A 86 -9.42 0.72 -0.64
C SER A 86 -10.78 0.18 -0.21
N ALA A 87 -10.89 -1.11 0.10
CA ALA A 87 -12.12 -1.72 0.64
C ALA A 87 -12.46 -1.22 2.05
N TYR A 88 -11.43 -0.86 2.85
CA TYR A 88 -11.63 -0.31 4.19
C TYR A 88 -11.97 1.18 4.21
N SER A 89 -11.54 1.96 3.21
CA SER A 89 -11.83 3.39 3.14
C SER A 89 -11.95 3.87 1.69
N SER A 90 -13.07 4.51 1.39
CA SER A 90 -13.30 5.17 0.09
C SER A 90 -12.34 6.34 -0.17
N ASN A 91 -11.62 6.81 0.85
CA ASN A 91 -10.62 7.86 0.73
C ASN A 91 -9.27 7.34 0.23
N VAL A 92 -9.04 6.02 0.20
CA VAL A 92 -7.81 5.42 -0.32
C VAL A 92 -8.01 5.03 -1.78
N ASN A 93 -7.27 5.69 -2.66
CA ASN A 93 -7.32 5.45 -4.10
C ASN A 93 -5.93 5.07 -4.60
N PHE A 94 -5.84 4.11 -5.53
CA PHE A 94 -4.58 3.74 -6.14
C PHE A 94 -4.70 3.62 -7.66
N TYR A 95 -3.62 3.94 -8.36
CA TYR A 95 -3.57 3.95 -9.82
C TYR A 95 -2.24 3.37 -10.32
N PHE A 96 -2.32 2.45 -11.26
CA PHE A 96 -1.15 2.03 -12.02
C PHE A 96 -0.85 3.08 -13.08
N ILE A 97 0.33 3.65 -13.04
CA ILE A 97 0.77 4.62 -14.04
C ILE A 97 1.02 3.86 -15.35
N LYS A 98 0.42 4.38 -16.41
CA LYS A 98 0.53 3.77 -17.74
C LYS A 98 1.97 3.84 -18.24
N ASN A 99 2.47 2.71 -18.77
CA ASN A 99 3.76 2.64 -19.45
C ASN A 99 3.63 3.26 -20.86
N ASP A 100 3.78 4.58 -20.92
CA ASP A 100 3.87 5.37 -22.14
C ASP A 100 5.32 5.85 -22.33
N GLU A 101 5.59 6.59 -23.42
CA GLU A 101 6.93 7.12 -23.74
C GLU A 101 7.53 8.00 -22.62
N ASN A 102 6.67 8.58 -21.77
CA ASN A 102 7.07 9.44 -20.67
C ASN A 102 7.16 8.72 -19.33
N PHE A 103 6.87 7.42 -19.29
CA PHE A 103 6.81 6.63 -18.05
C PHE A 103 8.10 6.75 -17.22
N ASN A 104 9.26 6.53 -17.86
CA ASN A 104 10.55 6.58 -17.17
C ASN A 104 10.83 7.98 -16.58
N SER A 105 10.52 9.01 -17.33
CA SER A 105 10.71 10.40 -16.88
C SER A 105 9.76 10.74 -15.72
N LYS A 106 8.52 10.28 -15.78
CA LYS A 106 7.54 10.46 -14.70
C LYS A 106 7.97 9.71 -13.43
N ALA A 107 8.41 8.46 -13.57
CA ALA A 107 8.88 7.66 -12.46
C ALA A 107 10.05 8.33 -11.73
N GLN A 108 11.05 8.79 -12.49
CA GLN A 108 12.21 9.51 -11.95
C GLN A 108 11.82 10.84 -11.30
N ALA A 109 10.96 11.63 -11.94
CA ALA A 109 10.48 12.91 -11.40
C ALA A 109 9.71 12.68 -10.08
N ASP A 110 9.01 11.57 -9.95
CA ASP A 110 8.31 11.17 -8.73
C ASP A 110 9.21 10.45 -7.72
N GLY A 111 10.52 10.33 -7.99
CA GLY A 111 11.52 9.79 -7.08
C GLY A 111 11.58 8.26 -7.04
N ILE A 112 10.96 7.58 -8.02
CA ILE A 112 11.12 6.13 -8.18
C ILE A 112 12.45 5.87 -8.88
N VAL A 113 13.31 5.09 -8.24
CA VAL A 113 14.65 4.77 -8.75
C VAL A 113 14.56 3.56 -9.67
N SER A 114 15.18 3.68 -10.86
CA SER A 114 15.36 2.52 -11.74
C SER A 114 16.38 1.55 -11.15
N GLN A 115 16.19 0.26 -11.38
CA GLN A 115 17.09 -0.78 -10.90
C GLN A 115 17.34 -1.80 -12.00
N ASP A 116 18.61 -2.25 -12.08
CA ASP A 116 18.99 -3.28 -13.02
C ASP A 116 18.81 -4.65 -12.35
N VAL A 117 17.98 -5.49 -12.95
CA VAL A 117 17.73 -6.85 -12.49
C VAL A 117 18.31 -7.84 -13.47
N GLN A 118 18.96 -8.85 -12.96
CA GLN A 118 19.48 -9.96 -13.75
C GLN A 118 18.32 -10.88 -14.14
N VAL A 119 18.22 -11.17 -15.42
CA VAL A 119 17.26 -12.12 -16.00
C VAL A 119 18.05 -13.26 -16.63
N ILE A 120 17.69 -14.48 -16.29
CA ILE A 120 18.23 -15.69 -16.91
C ILE A 120 17.12 -16.25 -17.78
N ASP A 121 17.32 -16.25 -19.08
CA ASP A 121 16.42 -16.83 -20.07
C ASP A 121 17.21 -17.73 -20.99
N ASN A 122 16.77 -19.00 -21.14
CA ASN A 122 17.42 -20.01 -22.01
C ASN A 122 18.96 -20.09 -21.85
N ASP A 123 19.46 -20.08 -20.62
CA ASP A 123 20.90 -20.09 -20.27
C ASP A 123 21.68 -18.81 -20.66
N GLU A 124 20.98 -17.77 -21.12
CA GLU A 124 21.57 -16.47 -21.34
C GLU A 124 21.28 -15.53 -20.15
N VAL A 125 22.33 -14.84 -19.70
CA VAL A 125 22.23 -13.84 -18.64
C VAL A 125 22.09 -12.47 -19.28
N SER A 126 21.00 -11.79 -18.99
CA SER A 126 20.77 -10.41 -19.42
C SER A 126 20.42 -9.51 -18.24
N PHE A 127 20.60 -8.20 -18.40
CA PHE A 127 20.17 -7.21 -17.41
C PHE A 127 19.04 -6.38 -18.00
N LYS A 128 18.00 -6.19 -17.18
CA LYS A 128 16.87 -5.31 -17.53
C LYS A 128 16.78 -4.19 -16.51
N THR A 129 16.70 -2.96 -17.00
CA THR A 129 16.40 -1.79 -16.18
C THR A 129 14.89 -1.68 -15.97
N ILE A 130 14.44 -1.77 -14.75
CA ILE A 130 13.02 -1.71 -14.37
C ILE A 130 12.75 -0.62 -13.35
N PHE A 131 11.52 -0.16 -13.34
CA PHE A 131 10.97 0.66 -12.27
C PHE A 131 9.94 -0.17 -11.49
N MET A 132 10.04 -0.13 -10.17
CA MET A 132 9.11 -0.81 -9.29
C MET A 132 9.00 -0.07 -7.96
N GLY A 133 7.96 0.74 -7.82
CA GLY A 133 7.78 1.58 -6.65
C GLY A 133 6.39 2.20 -6.59
N MET A 134 6.12 2.90 -5.49
CA MET A 134 4.89 3.67 -5.32
C MET A 134 5.17 5.04 -4.70
N LYS A 135 4.37 6.03 -5.08
CA LYS A 135 4.30 7.35 -4.47
C LYS A 135 2.96 7.55 -3.81
N ILE A 136 2.97 7.80 -2.52
CA ILE A 136 1.78 8.06 -1.71
C ILE A 136 1.66 9.56 -1.52
N ARG A 137 0.49 10.11 -1.79
CA ARG A 137 0.18 11.54 -1.67
C ARG A 137 -0.99 11.77 -0.74
N TYR A 138 -0.84 12.70 0.17
CA TYR A 138 -1.87 13.12 1.10
C TYR A 138 -1.68 14.58 1.52
N ASN A 139 -2.67 15.45 1.32
CA ASN A 139 -2.67 16.87 1.73
C ASN A 139 -1.37 17.62 1.37
N GLY A 140 -0.92 17.48 0.12
CA GLY A 140 0.29 18.16 -0.38
C GLY A 140 1.62 17.55 0.07
N LYS A 141 1.59 16.56 0.96
CA LYS A 141 2.75 15.76 1.36
C LYS A 141 2.86 14.50 0.51
N SER A 142 4.06 13.97 0.37
CA SER A 142 4.26 12.69 -0.32
C SER A 142 5.35 11.84 0.33
N GLU A 143 5.18 10.53 0.22
CA GLU A 143 6.16 9.50 0.63
C GLU A 143 6.36 8.52 -0.53
N ILE A 144 7.57 7.98 -0.63
CA ILE A 144 7.95 7.06 -1.70
C ILE A 144 8.36 5.73 -1.08
N ILE A 145 7.87 4.64 -1.66
CA ILE A 145 8.27 3.28 -1.30
C ILE A 145 8.84 2.63 -2.55
N GLN A 146 10.13 2.25 -2.49
CA GLN A 146 10.74 1.40 -3.50
C GLN A 146 10.32 -0.04 -3.22
N LEU A 147 9.78 -0.73 -4.22
CA LEU A 147 9.18 -2.07 -4.04
C LEU A 147 10.13 -3.22 -4.40
N LEU A 148 11.24 -2.93 -5.08
CA LEU A 148 12.22 -3.96 -5.39
C LEU A 148 12.93 -4.42 -4.10
N GLY A 149 13.00 -5.74 -3.92
CA GLY A 149 13.54 -6.35 -2.70
C GLY A 149 12.58 -6.41 -1.52
N VAL A 150 11.36 -5.91 -1.65
CA VAL A 150 10.33 -6.00 -0.60
C VAL A 150 9.56 -7.31 -0.76
N ASN A 151 10.01 -8.34 -0.06
CA ASN A 151 9.36 -9.65 -0.06
C ASN A 151 8.42 -9.84 1.13
N THR A 152 8.63 -9.09 2.21
CA THR A 152 7.83 -9.15 3.44
C THR A 152 7.70 -7.76 4.06
N GLY A 153 6.63 -7.55 4.82
CA GLY A 153 6.44 -6.31 5.58
C GLY A 153 5.95 -5.11 4.77
N LEU A 154 5.47 -5.32 3.53
CA LEU A 154 4.93 -4.23 2.70
C LEU A 154 3.75 -3.52 3.39
N GLU A 155 2.85 -4.27 4.02
CA GLU A 155 1.75 -3.71 4.80
C GLU A 155 2.25 -2.76 5.89
N TYR A 156 3.28 -3.18 6.62
CA TYR A 156 3.89 -2.34 7.65
C TYR A 156 4.50 -1.07 7.05
N MET A 157 5.25 -1.18 5.94
CA MET A 157 5.85 -0.03 5.27
C MET A 157 4.79 0.94 4.79
N LEU A 158 3.74 0.43 4.15
CA LEU A 158 2.63 1.22 3.65
C LEU A 158 1.90 1.93 4.79
N THR A 159 1.51 1.19 5.84
CA THR A 159 0.83 1.76 7.01
C THR A 159 1.69 2.81 7.71
N LYS A 160 2.99 2.56 7.84
CA LYS A 160 3.95 3.53 8.43
C LYS A 160 4.02 4.81 7.60
N SER A 161 4.09 4.70 6.28
CA SER A 161 4.13 5.85 5.37
C SER A 161 2.82 6.64 5.42
N ILE A 162 1.68 5.96 5.41
CA ILE A 162 0.37 6.58 5.57
C ILE A 162 0.29 7.31 6.92
N LYS A 163 0.69 6.65 7.99
CA LYS A 163 0.71 7.25 9.33
C LYS A 163 1.60 8.49 9.41
N LYS A 164 2.76 8.46 8.75
CA LYS A 164 3.66 9.62 8.67
C LYS A 164 3.02 10.79 7.93
N LEU A 165 2.28 10.53 6.85
CA LEU A 165 1.59 11.57 6.08
C LEU A 165 0.37 12.15 6.80
N THR A 166 -0.37 11.33 7.55
CA THR A 166 -1.61 11.73 8.23
C THR A 166 -1.36 12.35 9.61
N GLN A 167 -0.22 12.07 10.25
CA GLN A 167 0.13 12.66 11.54
C GLN A 167 0.79 14.02 11.36
N ASN A 168 0.19 15.06 11.92
CA ASN A 168 0.79 16.39 12.02
C ASN A 168 1.76 16.52 13.21
N LYS A 169 2.11 15.42 13.87
CA LYS A 169 3.05 15.45 14.99
C LYS A 169 4.48 15.35 14.48
N GLU A 170 5.20 16.44 14.51
CA GLU A 170 6.66 16.41 14.54
C GLU A 170 7.09 15.62 15.78
N THR A 171 7.81 14.52 15.56
CA THR A 171 8.34 13.75 16.68
C THR A 171 9.53 14.51 17.24
N THR A 172 9.31 15.24 18.31
CA THR A 172 10.41 15.90 19.04
C THR A 172 11.17 14.83 19.83
N ILE A 173 12.41 14.56 19.43
CA ILE A 173 13.30 13.67 20.17
C ILE A 173 14.06 14.54 21.17
N GLY A 174 13.72 14.47 22.45
CA GLY A 174 14.49 15.07 23.54
C GLY A 174 15.73 14.22 23.80
N ILE A 175 16.93 14.77 23.61
CA ILE A 175 18.18 14.14 24.05
C ILE A 175 18.50 14.64 25.45
N ALA A 176 18.26 13.78 26.45
CA ALA A 176 18.67 14.11 27.83
C ALA A 176 20.19 13.95 27.93
N LYS A 177 20.90 15.07 28.13
CA LYS A 177 22.34 15.09 28.41
C LYS A 177 22.57 14.74 29.88
N ALA A 178 22.45 13.45 30.23
CA ALA A 178 22.75 12.99 31.60
C ALA A 178 24.26 12.78 31.70
N GLY A 179 24.96 13.73 32.37
CA GLY A 179 26.23 13.51 33.08
C GLY A 179 27.41 12.95 32.25
N ILE A 180 27.48 13.19 30.96
CA ILE A 180 28.65 12.82 30.16
C ILE A 180 29.69 13.94 30.35
N ARG A 181 30.77 13.61 31.04
CA ARG A 181 32.00 14.42 31.03
C ARG A 181 32.32 14.76 29.57
N GLU A 182 32.66 16.05 29.35
CA GLU A 182 33.05 16.56 28.03
C GLU A 182 34.17 15.71 27.40
N HIS A 183 33.78 14.66 26.69
CA HIS A 183 34.55 14.19 25.56
C HIS A 183 34.01 14.90 24.32
N LYS A 184 34.85 15.73 23.75
CA LYS A 184 34.68 16.45 22.50
C LYS A 184 34.29 15.44 21.40
N ASN A 185 33.00 15.15 21.24
CA ASN A 185 32.48 14.27 20.25
C ASN A 185 31.89 15.08 19.09
N GLU A 186 32.77 15.58 18.23
CA GLU A 186 32.41 16.17 16.93
C GLU A 186 31.62 15.19 16.05
N ASN A 187 31.75 13.88 16.28
CA ASN A 187 31.11 12.84 15.49
C ASN A 187 29.61 12.62 15.77
N LEU A 188 29.10 12.95 16.96
CA LEU A 188 27.68 12.73 17.28
C LEU A 188 26.77 13.72 16.55
N ASN A 189 27.20 14.95 16.38
CA ASN A 189 26.44 15.96 15.63
C ASN A 189 26.39 15.66 14.13
N THR A 190 27.43 15.06 13.57
CA THR A 190 27.46 14.64 12.16
C THR A 190 26.55 13.45 11.91
N ILE A 191 26.61 12.43 12.79
CA ILE A 191 25.79 11.21 12.66
C ILE A 191 24.30 11.48 12.88
N LEU A 192 23.96 12.37 13.82
CA LEU A 192 22.57 12.73 14.11
C LEU A 192 22.03 13.76 13.11
N GLY A 193 22.88 14.69 12.64
CA GLY A 193 22.50 15.69 11.63
C GLY A 193 22.18 15.10 10.25
N GLU A 194 22.83 13.99 9.87
CA GLU A 194 22.55 13.29 8.61
C GLU A 194 21.26 12.42 8.65
N ARG A 195 20.87 11.93 9.82
CA ARG A 195 19.68 11.07 9.99
C ARG A 195 18.44 11.79 10.49
N PHE A 196 18.60 12.88 11.20
CA PHE A 196 17.50 13.65 11.78
C PHE A 196 17.79 15.12 11.51
N SER A 197 16.93 15.80 10.79
CA SER A 197 16.99 17.26 10.69
C SER A 197 16.76 17.85 12.09
N ILE A 198 17.82 17.92 12.89
CA ILE A 198 17.83 18.58 14.19
C ILE A 198 18.06 20.06 13.92
N LYS A 199 17.11 20.70 13.24
CA LYS A 199 16.97 22.16 13.33
C LYS A 199 16.13 22.41 14.56
N ASP A 200 16.67 23.18 15.48
CA ASP A 200 15.96 23.83 16.59
C ASP A 200 15.73 23.04 17.92
N ALA A 201 16.55 22.04 18.22
CA ALA A 201 16.51 21.45 19.58
C ALA A 201 17.56 22.05 20.52
N ILE A 202 18.22 23.19 20.15
CA ILE A 202 19.19 23.89 20.98
C ILE A 202 18.90 25.40 20.87
N SER A 203 17.90 25.83 21.60
CA SER A 203 17.75 27.22 22.04
C SER A 203 17.29 27.26 23.50
#